data_9d632c9c656f42781e369bec7b70eaba
#
_entry.id   9d632c9c656f42781e369bec7b70eaba
#
_cell.length_a   1.000
_cell.length_b   1.000
_cell.length_c   1.000
_cell.angle_alpha   90.00
_cell.angle_beta   90.00
_cell.angle_gamma   90.00
#
_symmetry.space_group_name_H-M   'P 1'
#
loop_
_entity.id
_entity.type
_entity.pdbx_description
1 polymer ?
#
loop_
_entity_poly.entity_id
_entity_poly.type
_entity_poly.pdbx_seq_one_letter_code
_entity_poly.pdbx_strand_id
1 'polypeptide(L)'
;MDLKWRLSQARGYLGLGMVAEAADELGRVPPAEADQTEVLALRAAVLQEQSDWPPLEEVARKLVRRQPTESGWWITWAYATRRNRSLAAAENILLDAERAHPREAAIQFNLGCYACQRGDLLAARQRVDRAIALDPAFREAAATDADLATLREADAGAHT
;
A
#
# COMPACT_ATOMS: atom_id res chain seq x y z
N MET A 1 -19.30 10.32 23.80
CA MET A 1 -17.88 10.72 23.68
C MET A 1 -17.64 11.20 22.26
N ASP A 2 -16.98 12.33 22.12
CA ASP A 2 -16.75 12.95 20.81
C ASP A 2 -15.90 12.05 19.91
N LEU A 3 -16.26 11.98 18.61
CA LEU A 3 -15.53 11.23 17.61
C LEU A 3 -14.06 11.65 17.54
N LYS A 4 -13.77 12.96 17.55
CA LYS A 4 -12.40 13.47 17.50
C LYS A 4 -11.53 12.94 18.64
N TRP A 5 -12.07 12.89 19.83
CA TRP A 5 -11.37 12.34 20.99
C TRP A 5 -11.05 10.85 20.79
N ARG A 6 -12.05 10.09 20.32
CA ARG A 6 -11.90 8.65 20.06
C ARG A 6 -10.85 8.37 18.99
N LEU A 7 -10.87 9.15 17.91
CA LEU A 7 -9.85 9.02 16.85
C LEU A 7 -8.46 9.40 17.36
N SER A 8 -8.37 10.40 18.24
CA SER A 8 -7.11 10.78 18.89
C SER A 8 -6.56 9.64 19.76
N GLN A 9 -7.42 8.97 20.54
CA GLN A 9 -7.02 7.81 21.34
C GLN A 9 -6.54 6.66 20.44
N ALA A 10 -7.31 6.31 19.41
CA ALA A 10 -6.91 5.25 18.47
C ALA A 10 -5.57 5.53 17.81
N ARG A 11 -5.35 6.77 17.39
CA ARG A 11 -4.06 7.20 16.82
C ARG A 11 -2.92 7.11 17.83
N GLY A 12 -3.17 7.49 19.07
CA GLY A 12 -2.20 7.37 20.17
C GLY A 12 -1.81 5.91 20.43
N TYR A 13 -2.78 5.02 20.50
CA TYR A 13 -2.53 3.58 20.67
C TYR A 13 -1.73 3.00 19.50
N LEU A 14 -2.06 3.35 18.25
CA LEU A 14 -1.28 2.92 17.08
C LEU A 14 0.17 3.40 17.17
N GLY A 15 0.40 4.64 17.58
CA GLY A 15 1.75 5.19 17.76
C GLY A 15 2.57 4.45 18.81
N LEU A 16 1.92 3.82 19.77
CA LEU A 16 2.55 2.99 20.81
C LEU A 16 2.61 1.49 20.46
N GLY A 17 2.15 1.10 19.27
CA GLY A 17 2.08 -0.30 18.88
C GLY A 17 0.95 -1.09 19.57
N MET A 18 0.03 -0.41 20.24
CA MET A 18 -1.12 -1.00 20.95
C MET A 18 -2.29 -1.17 19.97
N VAL A 19 -2.14 -2.12 19.05
CA VAL A 19 -3.05 -2.29 17.90
C VAL A 19 -4.44 -2.77 18.33
N ALA A 20 -4.52 -3.64 19.34
CA ALA A 20 -5.79 -4.15 19.87
C ALA A 20 -6.63 -3.03 20.50
N GLU A 21 -5.99 -2.18 21.28
CA GLU A 21 -6.64 -1.03 21.93
C GLU A 21 -7.11 0.00 20.88
N ALA A 22 -6.31 0.22 19.84
CA ALA A 22 -6.71 1.06 18.72
C ALA A 22 -7.94 0.49 18.00
N ALA A 23 -7.97 -0.82 17.76
CA ALA A 23 -9.11 -1.51 17.16
C ALA A 23 -10.37 -1.39 18.03
N ASP A 24 -10.25 -1.54 19.36
CA ASP A 24 -11.34 -1.41 20.29
C ASP A 24 -11.95 0.01 20.26
N GLU A 25 -11.11 1.04 20.24
CA GLU A 25 -11.59 2.42 20.13
C GLU A 25 -12.33 2.67 18.82
N LEU A 26 -11.83 2.15 17.70
CA LEU A 26 -12.51 2.26 16.41
C LEU A 26 -13.81 1.42 16.36
N GLY A 27 -13.86 0.31 17.08
CA GLY A 27 -15.07 -0.52 17.22
C GLY A 27 -16.22 0.18 17.94
N ARG A 28 -15.90 1.19 18.77
CA ARG A 28 -16.89 2.01 19.50
C ARG A 28 -17.38 3.23 18.70
N VAL A 29 -16.89 3.44 17.48
CA VAL A 29 -17.38 4.51 16.60
C VAL A 29 -18.80 4.19 16.18
N PRO A 30 -19.77 5.13 16.34
CA PRO A 30 -21.14 4.91 15.92
C PRO A 30 -21.25 4.55 14.43
N PRO A 31 -22.18 3.67 14.02
CA PRO A 31 -22.36 3.28 12.63
C PRO A 31 -22.57 4.47 11.67
N ALA A 32 -23.22 5.53 12.13
CA ALA A 32 -23.45 6.73 11.34
C ALA A 32 -22.16 7.49 11.00
N GLU A 33 -21.09 7.29 11.77
CA GLU A 33 -19.79 7.93 11.61
C GLU A 33 -18.73 6.98 11.06
N ALA A 34 -19.05 5.70 10.98
CA ALA A 34 -18.10 4.62 10.64
C ALA A 34 -17.46 4.77 9.25
N ASP A 35 -18.14 5.43 8.35
CA ASP A 35 -17.67 5.65 6.98
C ASP A 35 -17.00 7.03 6.77
N GLN A 36 -16.78 7.81 7.82
CA GLN A 36 -16.00 9.03 7.67
C GLN A 36 -14.55 8.71 7.24
N THR A 37 -13.99 9.56 6.40
CA THR A 37 -12.66 9.33 5.80
C THR A 37 -11.57 9.11 6.85
N GLU A 38 -11.58 9.89 7.93
CA GLU A 38 -10.61 9.77 9.03
C GLU A 38 -10.76 8.44 9.79
N VAL A 39 -11.99 7.95 9.96
CA VAL A 39 -12.27 6.64 10.57
C VAL A 39 -11.73 5.52 9.68
N LEU A 40 -12.03 5.59 8.38
CA LEU A 40 -11.56 4.61 7.41
C LEU A 40 -10.02 4.57 7.33
N ALA A 41 -9.37 5.73 7.36
CA ALA A 41 -7.90 5.81 7.34
C ALA A 41 -7.26 5.13 8.56
N LEU A 42 -7.80 5.36 9.76
CA LEU A 42 -7.30 4.68 10.97
C LEU A 42 -7.64 3.18 10.97
N ARG A 43 -8.81 2.79 10.47
CA ARG A 43 -9.14 1.37 10.28
C ARG A 43 -8.18 0.69 9.32
N ALA A 44 -7.83 1.33 8.21
CA ALA A 44 -6.84 0.79 7.28
C ALA A 44 -5.49 0.55 7.97
N ALA A 45 -5.02 1.49 8.78
CA ALA A 45 -3.79 1.33 9.54
C ALA A 45 -3.85 0.16 10.53
N VAL A 46 -4.93 0.03 11.30
CA VAL A 46 -5.13 -1.09 12.23
C VAL A 46 -5.17 -2.42 11.49
N LEU A 47 -5.95 -2.52 10.42
CA LEU A 47 -6.10 -3.76 9.64
C LEU A 47 -4.78 -4.19 8.99
N GLN A 48 -3.97 -3.24 8.56
CA GLN A 48 -2.64 -3.52 8.02
C GLN A 48 -1.71 -4.09 9.08
N GLU A 49 -1.67 -3.50 10.29
CA GLU A 49 -0.90 -4.03 11.42
C GLU A 49 -1.36 -5.44 11.85
N GLN A 50 -2.65 -5.70 11.76
CA GLN A 50 -3.24 -7.01 12.05
C GLN A 50 -3.07 -8.03 10.92
N SER A 51 -2.59 -7.60 9.76
CA SER A 51 -2.55 -8.42 8.52
C SER A 51 -3.93 -8.97 8.13
N ASP A 52 -4.98 -8.22 8.41
CA ASP A 52 -6.36 -8.58 8.08
C ASP A 52 -6.75 -8.04 6.70
N TRP A 53 -6.37 -8.80 5.68
CA TRP A 53 -6.38 -8.36 4.29
C TRP A 53 -7.77 -8.19 3.68
N PRO A 54 -8.76 -9.08 3.90
CA PRO A 54 -10.08 -8.93 3.30
C PRO A 54 -10.77 -7.61 3.65
N PRO A 55 -10.90 -7.22 4.94
CA PRO A 55 -11.48 -5.93 5.27
C PRO A 55 -10.59 -4.74 4.88
N LEU A 56 -9.26 -4.90 4.87
CA LEU A 56 -8.35 -3.85 4.41
C LEU A 56 -8.58 -3.53 2.93
N GLU A 57 -8.73 -4.55 2.10
CA GLU A 57 -9.04 -4.39 0.67
C GLU A 57 -10.30 -3.55 0.46
N GLU A 58 -11.35 -3.83 1.23
CA GLU A 58 -12.61 -3.09 1.14
C GLU A 58 -12.47 -1.64 1.61
N VAL A 59 -11.82 -1.42 2.76
CA VAL A 59 -11.58 -0.09 3.32
C VAL A 59 -10.73 0.76 2.37
N ALA A 60 -9.64 0.20 1.84
CA ALA A 60 -8.76 0.91 0.91
C ALA A 60 -9.50 1.29 -0.38
N ARG A 61 -10.34 0.41 -0.91
CA ARG A 61 -11.18 0.71 -2.08
C ARG A 61 -12.14 1.88 -1.82
N LYS A 62 -12.75 1.96 -0.64
CA LYS A 62 -13.57 3.11 -0.25
C LYS A 62 -12.75 4.39 -0.19
N LEU A 63 -11.54 4.34 0.36
CA LEU A 63 -10.63 5.48 0.47
C LEU A 63 -10.19 5.99 -0.92
N VAL A 64 -9.89 5.11 -1.85
CA VAL A 64 -9.59 5.49 -3.24
C VAL A 64 -10.74 6.28 -3.88
N ARG A 65 -11.98 5.85 -3.65
CA ARG A 65 -13.16 6.56 -4.19
C ARG A 65 -13.36 7.93 -3.57
N ARG A 66 -13.02 8.10 -2.29
CA ARG A 66 -13.19 9.36 -1.55
C ARG A 66 -12.04 10.33 -1.75
N GLN A 67 -10.83 9.81 -1.88
CA GLN A 67 -9.60 10.57 -2.04
C GLN A 67 -8.81 10.07 -3.24
N PRO A 68 -9.33 10.20 -4.47
CA PRO A 68 -8.68 9.65 -5.68
C PRO A 68 -7.34 10.30 -5.98
N THR A 69 -7.06 11.48 -5.44
CA THR A 69 -5.76 12.16 -5.58
C THR A 69 -4.68 11.63 -4.65
N GLU A 70 -5.05 10.83 -3.65
CA GLU A 70 -4.11 10.21 -2.71
C GLU A 70 -3.64 8.85 -3.25
N SER A 71 -2.48 8.84 -3.90
CA SER A 71 -1.90 7.63 -4.50
C SER A 71 -1.65 6.51 -3.48
N GLY A 72 -1.39 6.85 -2.22
CA GLY A 72 -1.15 5.89 -1.14
C GLY A 72 -2.30 4.90 -0.94
N TRP A 73 -3.55 5.30 -1.12
CA TRP A 73 -4.69 4.39 -0.98
C TRP A 73 -4.78 3.35 -2.10
N TRP A 74 -4.34 3.70 -3.29
CA TRP A 74 -4.20 2.76 -4.39
C TRP A 74 -3.18 1.67 -4.08
N ILE A 75 -2.04 2.06 -3.51
CA ILE A 75 -0.97 1.14 -3.12
C ILE A 75 -1.45 0.23 -1.99
N THR A 76 -2.12 0.77 -0.98
CA THR A 76 -2.71 -0.02 0.11
C THR A 76 -3.74 -1.02 -0.41
N TRP A 77 -4.62 -0.60 -1.32
CA TRP A 77 -5.60 -1.48 -1.95
C TRP A 77 -4.93 -2.60 -2.75
N ALA A 78 -3.96 -2.29 -3.59
CA ALA A 78 -3.21 -3.29 -4.35
C ALA A 78 -2.48 -4.27 -3.42
N TYR A 79 -1.84 -3.78 -2.37
CA TYR A 79 -1.12 -4.63 -1.42
C TYR A 79 -2.07 -5.61 -0.72
N ALA A 80 -3.19 -5.13 -0.21
CA ALA A 80 -4.20 -5.99 0.42
C ALA A 80 -4.77 -7.02 -0.56
N THR A 81 -5.02 -6.61 -1.82
CA THR A 81 -5.50 -7.50 -2.87
C THR A 81 -4.48 -8.58 -3.23
N ARG A 82 -3.20 -8.24 -3.29
CA ARG A 82 -2.12 -9.20 -3.49
C ARG A 82 -2.13 -10.29 -2.41
N ARG A 83 -2.31 -9.88 -1.15
CA ARG A 83 -2.31 -10.78 0.00
C ARG A 83 -3.60 -11.60 0.12
N ASN A 84 -4.73 -11.02 -0.24
CA ASN A 84 -6.05 -11.64 -0.10
C ASN A 84 -6.47 -12.47 -1.33
N ARG A 85 -6.05 -12.06 -2.54
CA ARG A 85 -6.51 -12.68 -3.80
C ARG A 85 -5.34 -13.16 -4.65
N SER A 86 -4.74 -12.26 -5.43
CA SER A 86 -3.68 -12.61 -6.36
C SER A 86 -2.80 -11.40 -6.72
N LEU A 87 -1.59 -11.73 -7.17
CA LEU A 87 -0.65 -10.75 -7.72
C LEU A 87 -1.24 -10.08 -8.97
N ALA A 88 -1.87 -10.83 -9.86
CA ALA A 88 -2.45 -10.31 -11.09
C ALA A 88 -3.57 -9.29 -10.82
N ALA A 89 -4.46 -9.56 -9.86
CA ALA A 89 -5.51 -8.61 -9.47
C ALA A 89 -4.92 -7.32 -8.88
N ALA A 90 -3.87 -7.43 -8.06
CA ALA A 90 -3.16 -6.29 -7.50
C ALA A 90 -2.46 -5.45 -8.57
N GLU A 91 -1.83 -6.09 -9.55
CA GLU A 91 -1.18 -5.41 -10.67
C GLU A 91 -2.20 -4.59 -11.49
N ASN A 92 -3.38 -5.13 -11.75
CA ASN A 92 -4.45 -4.40 -12.44
C ASN A 92 -4.87 -3.14 -11.68
N ILE A 93 -4.96 -3.19 -10.36
CA ILE A 93 -5.24 -2.01 -9.52
C ILE A 93 -4.15 -0.95 -9.71
N LEU A 94 -2.87 -1.34 -9.70
CA LEU A 94 -1.78 -0.39 -9.89
C LEU A 94 -1.68 0.16 -11.31
N LEU A 95 -2.08 -0.60 -12.33
CA LEU A 95 -2.18 -0.09 -13.70
C LEU A 95 -3.27 0.97 -13.83
N ASP A 96 -4.40 0.80 -13.15
CA ASP A 96 -5.41 1.84 -13.07
C ASP A 96 -4.92 3.07 -12.28
N ALA A 97 -4.19 2.84 -11.18
CA ALA A 97 -3.54 3.90 -10.42
C ALA A 97 -2.53 4.70 -11.26
N GLU A 98 -1.76 4.03 -12.12
CA GLU A 98 -0.82 4.68 -13.04
C GLU A 98 -1.51 5.66 -13.99
N ARG A 99 -2.69 5.30 -14.48
CA ARG A 99 -3.48 6.20 -15.35
C ARG A 99 -3.90 7.48 -14.63
N ALA A 100 -4.23 7.37 -13.35
CA ALA A 100 -4.60 8.51 -12.51
C ALA A 100 -3.37 9.30 -12.02
N HIS A 101 -2.24 8.61 -11.80
CA HIS A 101 -1.02 9.16 -11.20
C HIS A 101 0.22 8.75 -12.00
N PRO A 102 0.39 9.20 -13.27
CA PRO A 102 1.43 8.70 -14.16
C PRO A 102 2.87 9.07 -13.76
N ARG A 103 3.03 10.01 -12.83
CA ARG A 103 4.33 10.47 -12.34
C ARG A 103 4.59 10.10 -10.87
N GLU A 104 3.80 9.19 -10.33
CA GLU A 104 3.99 8.74 -8.96
C GLU A 104 5.04 7.62 -8.90
N ALA A 105 6.19 7.93 -8.32
CA ALA A 105 7.32 7.01 -8.23
C ALA A 105 6.96 5.71 -7.49
N ALA A 106 6.19 5.80 -6.41
CA ALA A 106 5.80 4.64 -5.62
C ALA A 106 4.96 3.64 -6.42
N ILE A 107 4.09 4.11 -7.32
CA ILE A 107 3.31 3.24 -8.21
C ILE A 107 4.24 2.51 -9.18
N GLN A 108 5.17 3.21 -9.81
CA GLN A 108 6.15 2.60 -10.70
C GLN A 108 7.01 1.56 -9.97
N PHE A 109 7.45 1.88 -8.77
CA PHE A 109 8.25 0.96 -7.95
C PHE A 109 7.47 -0.32 -7.62
N ASN A 110 6.24 -0.21 -7.14
CA ASN A 110 5.41 -1.37 -6.83
C ASN A 110 5.07 -2.20 -8.07
N LEU A 111 4.80 -1.58 -9.22
CA LEU A 111 4.65 -2.29 -10.49
C LEU A 111 5.92 -3.05 -10.87
N GLY A 112 7.09 -2.48 -10.60
CA GLY A 112 8.38 -3.14 -10.78
C GLY A 112 8.53 -4.36 -9.88
N CYS A 113 8.18 -4.25 -8.60
CA CYS A 113 8.17 -5.38 -7.67
C CYS A 113 7.24 -6.51 -8.15
N TYR A 114 6.03 -6.17 -8.61
CA TYR A 114 5.07 -7.16 -9.10
C TYR A 114 5.54 -7.83 -10.39
N ALA A 115 6.13 -7.08 -11.31
CA ALA A 115 6.74 -7.64 -12.52
C ALA A 115 7.87 -8.62 -12.19
N CYS A 116 8.72 -8.28 -11.23
CA CYS A 116 9.79 -9.17 -10.75
C CYS A 116 9.22 -10.47 -10.16
N GLN A 117 8.18 -10.37 -9.36
CA GLN A 117 7.53 -11.54 -8.74
C GLN A 117 6.87 -12.47 -9.76
N ARG A 118 6.37 -11.97 -10.88
CA ARG A 118 5.84 -12.82 -11.96
C ARG A 118 6.92 -13.31 -12.96
N GLY A 119 8.18 -12.94 -12.74
CA GLY A 119 9.32 -13.38 -13.56
C GLY A 119 9.63 -12.51 -14.79
N ASP A 120 8.95 -11.38 -14.97
CA ASP A 120 9.22 -10.44 -16.05
C ASP A 120 10.29 -9.42 -15.62
N LEU A 121 11.55 -9.85 -15.69
CA LEU A 121 12.68 -9.05 -15.21
C LEU A 121 12.94 -7.80 -16.09
N LEU A 122 12.60 -7.86 -17.37
CA LEU A 122 12.72 -6.70 -18.24
C LEU A 122 11.74 -5.59 -17.84
N ALA A 123 10.48 -5.93 -17.68
CA ALA A 123 9.47 -4.99 -17.21
C ALA A 123 9.80 -4.48 -15.79
N ALA A 124 10.27 -5.35 -14.90
CA ALA A 124 10.68 -4.98 -13.55
C ALA A 124 11.77 -3.90 -13.58
N ARG A 125 12.81 -4.09 -14.38
CA ARG A 125 13.89 -3.12 -14.56
C ARG A 125 13.37 -1.77 -15.05
N GLN A 126 12.59 -1.78 -16.12
CA GLN A 126 12.04 -0.55 -16.71
C GLN A 126 11.21 0.25 -15.68
N ARG A 127 10.39 -0.45 -14.89
CA ARG A 127 9.56 0.17 -13.86
C ARG A 127 10.39 0.73 -12.70
N VAL A 128 11.38 -0.02 -12.22
CA VAL A 128 12.28 0.42 -11.14
C VAL A 128 13.11 1.61 -11.58
N ASP A 129 13.68 1.58 -12.78
CA ASP A 129 14.47 2.69 -13.34
C ASP A 129 13.61 3.95 -13.46
N ARG A 130 12.36 3.82 -13.90
CA ARG A 130 11.41 4.93 -13.95
C ARG A 130 11.08 5.48 -12.54
N ALA A 131 10.89 4.62 -11.55
CA ALA A 131 10.67 5.05 -10.18
C ALA A 131 11.86 5.86 -9.65
N ILE A 132 13.08 5.38 -9.87
CA ILE A 132 14.31 6.07 -9.46
C ILE A 132 14.47 7.41 -10.19
N ALA A 133 14.12 7.47 -11.47
CA ALA A 133 14.17 8.72 -12.24
C ALA A 133 13.17 9.75 -11.72
N LEU A 134 11.98 9.31 -11.26
CA LEU A 134 10.97 10.19 -10.68
C LEU A 134 11.31 10.62 -9.24
N ASP A 135 11.88 9.71 -8.46
CA ASP A 135 12.32 9.95 -7.07
C ASP A 135 13.57 9.10 -6.76
N PRO A 136 14.77 9.72 -6.69
CA PRO A 136 16.02 9.02 -6.40
C PRO A 136 16.07 8.26 -5.07
N ALA A 137 15.17 8.55 -4.12
CA ALA A 137 15.06 7.83 -2.86
C ALA A 137 14.74 6.34 -3.06
N PHE A 138 14.09 5.98 -4.16
CA PHE A 138 13.79 4.58 -4.50
C PHE A 138 15.03 3.75 -4.87
N ARG A 139 16.18 4.37 -5.05
CA ARG A 139 17.44 3.65 -5.30
C ARG A 139 17.80 2.74 -4.11
N GLU A 140 17.66 3.24 -2.89
CA GLU A 140 17.89 2.46 -1.68
C GLU A 140 16.86 1.34 -1.52
N ALA A 141 15.57 1.65 -1.72
CA ALA A 141 14.52 0.65 -1.69
C ALA A 141 14.77 -0.47 -2.72
N ALA A 142 15.18 -0.14 -3.94
CA ALA A 142 15.51 -1.12 -4.99
C ALA A 142 16.68 -2.03 -4.60
N ALA A 143 17.62 -1.52 -3.81
CA ALA A 143 18.79 -2.30 -3.35
C ALA A 143 18.44 -3.28 -2.23
N THR A 144 17.35 -3.08 -1.50
CA THR A 144 17.04 -3.84 -0.26
C THR A 144 15.71 -4.56 -0.29
N ASP A 145 14.78 -4.21 -1.17
CA ASP A 145 13.45 -4.83 -1.21
C ASP A 145 13.53 -6.31 -1.60
N ALA A 146 12.91 -7.17 -0.79
CA ALA A 146 12.91 -8.61 -1.01
C ALA A 146 12.22 -9.02 -2.32
N ASP A 147 11.20 -8.28 -2.75
CA ASP A 147 10.48 -8.55 -4.00
C ASP A 147 11.37 -8.38 -5.25
N LEU A 148 12.47 -7.64 -5.15
CA LEU A 148 13.43 -7.39 -6.24
C LEU A 148 14.69 -8.25 -6.15
N ALA A 149 14.76 -9.23 -5.25
CA ALA A 149 15.95 -10.07 -5.06
C ALA A 149 16.39 -10.75 -6.38
N THR A 150 15.46 -11.34 -7.12
CA THR A 150 15.73 -12.01 -8.39
C THR A 150 16.27 -11.06 -9.46
N LEU A 151 15.77 -9.81 -9.49
CA LEU A 151 16.28 -8.78 -10.40
C LEU A 151 17.73 -8.42 -10.08
N ARG A 152 18.06 -8.23 -8.79
CA ARG A 152 19.43 -7.94 -8.35
C ARG A 152 20.40 -9.07 -8.66
N GLU A 153 19.98 -10.32 -8.49
CA GLU A 153 20.77 -11.51 -8.82
C GLU A 153 21.07 -11.60 -10.33
N ALA A 154 20.07 -11.32 -11.16
CA ALA A 154 20.24 -11.27 -12.61
C ALA A 154 21.22 -10.17 -13.04
N ASP A 155 21.18 -9.01 -12.37
CA ASP A 155 22.12 -7.91 -12.65
C ASP A 155 23.55 -8.25 -12.24
N ALA A 156 23.76 -8.89 -11.10
CA ALA A 156 25.07 -9.34 -10.65
C ALA A 156 25.66 -10.40 -11.60
N GLY A 157 24.83 -11.32 -12.11
CA GLY A 157 25.24 -12.35 -13.08
C GLY A 157 25.62 -11.80 -14.45
N ALA A 158 25.09 -10.65 -14.86
CA ALA A 158 25.41 -10.02 -16.15
C ALA A 158 26.79 -9.35 -16.17
N HIS A 159 27.44 -9.16 -15.00
CA HIS A 159 28.74 -8.51 -14.83
C HIS A 159 29.90 -9.48 -14.57
N THR A 160 29.63 -10.79 -14.59
CA THR A 160 30.63 -11.87 -14.52
C THR A 160 30.83 -12.51 -15.88
#